data_dc3c6a8387e3266a5ca2713d7d5e0652
#
_entry.id   dc3c6a8387e3266a5ca2713d7d5e0652
#
_cell.length_a   1.000
_cell.length_b   1.000
_cell.length_c   1.000
_cell.angle_alpha   90.00
_cell.angle_beta   90.00
_cell.angle_gamma   90.00
#
_symmetry.space_group_name_H-M   'P 1'
#
loop_
_entity.id
_entity.type
_entity.pdbx_description
1 polymer ?
#
loop_
_entity_poly.entity_id
_entity_poly.type
_entity_poly.pdbx_seq_one_letter_code
_entity_poly.pdbx_strand_id
1 'polypeptide(L)'
;MTLAFKISFIVVIEREEGIMLLINNEEVEKLFTMKDCLEALELGYDDLLKGDAVYRPRVDVWMPCEQRPDGYWRWGTMEGASRKIGVFAIRMKSDVVHWPNGDTEEKYCMQPGTWCGLVMVFSIRNGEPLAIINDGLLQHMRVGGCAGLGAKYLARQDSAVVGIFGSGGMARSYLEAFYEVWKLQRVKV
;
A
#
# COMPACT_ATOMS: atom_id res chain seq x y z
N MET A 1 14.39 -28.58 2.26
CA MET A 1 12.93 -28.80 2.52
C MET A 1 12.23 -27.48 2.14
N THR A 2 11.76 -27.41 0.92
CA THR A 2 11.19 -26.21 0.29
C THR A 2 9.86 -25.89 0.95
N LEU A 3 9.79 -24.81 1.73
CA LEU A 3 8.54 -24.36 2.35
C LEU A 3 7.73 -23.60 1.32
N ALA A 4 6.89 -24.31 0.55
CA ALA A 4 5.91 -23.71 -0.32
C ALA A 4 4.77 -23.14 0.52
N PHE A 5 4.76 -21.82 0.72
CA PHE A 5 3.62 -21.11 1.30
C PHE A 5 2.60 -20.83 0.21
N LYS A 6 1.59 -21.65 0.14
CA LYS A 6 0.35 -21.37 -0.57
C LYS A 6 -0.51 -20.45 0.32
N ILE A 7 -0.19 -19.19 0.40
CA ILE A 7 -1.16 -18.16 0.70
C ILE A 7 -1.73 -17.79 -0.67
N SER A 8 -3.01 -17.95 -0.89
CA SER A 8 -3.67 -17.80 -2.19
C SER A 8 -3.51 -16.46 -2.87
N PHE A 9 -2.74 -15.52 -2.35
CA PHE A 9 -2.65 -14.13 -2.78
C PHE A 9 -1.28 -13.44 -2.57
N ILE A 10 -0.27 -14.16 -2.09
CA ILE A 10 1.10 -13.68 -2.20
C ILE A 10 1.73 -14.58 -3.24
N VAL A 11 2.17 -13.99 -4.34
CA VAL A 11 3.02 -14.69 -5.31
C VAL A 11 4.12 -15.37 -4.51
N VAL A 12 4.12 -16.70 -4.58
CA VAL A 12 5.17 -17.51 -3.95
C VAL A 12 6.42 -17.28 -4.78
N ILE A 13 7.20 -16.29 -4.41
CA ILE A 13 8.58 -16.26 -4.85
C ILE A 13 9.24 -17.40 -4.08
N GLU A 14 9.60 -18.48 -4.79
CA GLU A 14 10.40 -19.54 -4.19
C GLU A 14 11.67 -18.89 -3.65
N ARG A 15 11.76 -18.86 -2.33
CA ARG A 15 12.86 -18.26 -1.63
C ARG A 15 13.75 -19.39 -1.08
N GLU A 16 15.03 -19.32 -1.40
CA GLU A 16 16.02 -20.15 -0.68
C GLU A 16 16.10 -19.69 0.78
N GLU A 17 16.27 -20.63 1.68
CA GLU A 17 16.36 -20.37 3.12
C GLU A 17 17.51 -19.39 3.42
N GLY A 18 17.22 -18.31 4.16
CA GLY A 18 18.21 -17.30 4.52
C GLY A 18 18.39 -16.15 3.51
N ILE A 19 17.70 -16.13 2.37
CA ILE A 19 17.79 -15.03 1.39
C ILE A 19 16.65 -14.02 1.60
N MET A 20 16.99 -12.75 1.83
CA MET A 20 16.03 -11.65 1.83
C MET A 20 15.80 -11.14 0.40
N LEU A 21 14.55 -10.97 0.00
CA LEU A 21 14.18 -10.49 -1.33
C LEU A 21 14.22 -8.96 -1.41
N LEU A 22 14.70 -8.43 -2.53
CA LEU A 22 14.55 -7.03 -2.90
C LEU A 22 13.59 -6.97 -4.08
N ILE A 23 12.43 -6.32 -3.91
CA ILE A 23 11.36 -6.29 -4.90
C ILE A 23 11.13 -4.83 -5.33
N ASN A 24 11.36 -4.52 -6.59
CA ASN A 24 11.16 -3.19 -7.15
C ASN A 24 9.73 -3.00 -7.71
N ASN A 25 9.39 -1.78 -8.16
CA ASN A 25 8.07 -1.47 -8.70
C ASN A 25 7.70 -2.29 -9.94
N GLU A 26 8.67 -2.58 -10.82
CA GLU A 26 8.43 -3.36 -12.05
C GLU A 26 8.10 -4.82 -11.73
N GLU A 27 8.71 -5.36 -10.69
CA GLU A 27 8.40 -6.70 -10.19
C GLU A 27 7.03 -6.73 -9.52
N VAL A 28 6.69 -5.71 -8.71
CA VAL A 28 5.34 -5.56 -8.14
C VAL A 28 4.29 -5.51 -9.26
N GLU A 29 4.51 -4.72 -10.32
CA GLU A 29 3.58 -4.59 -11.45
C GLU A 29 3.32 -5.92 -12.17
N LYS A 30 4.36 -6.75 -12.30
CA LYS A 30 4.25 -8.07 -12.96
C LYS A 30 3.59 -9.13 -12.10
N LEU A 31 3.74 -9.03 -10.79
CA LEU A 31 3.39 -10.10 -9.84
C LEU A 31 2.08 -9.85 -9.09
N PHE A 32 1.59 -8.60 -9.04
CA PHE A 32 0.51 -8.22 -8.15
C PHE A 32 -0.58 -7.44 -8.89
N THR A 33 -1.79 -7.99 -8.92
CA THR A 33 -2.95 -7.39 -9.57
C THR A 33 -3.84 -6.62 -8.57
N MET A 34 -4.73 -5.76 -9.07
CA MET A 34 -5.71 -5.09 -8.22
C MET A 34 -6.66 -6.09 -7.54
N LYS A 35 -6.98 -7.19 -8.20
CA LYS A 35 -7.77 -8.29 -7.61
C LYS A 35 -7.05 -8.88 -6.40
N ASP A 36 -5.76 -9.22 -6.54
CA ASP A 36 -4.96 -9.73 -5.41
C ASP A 36 -4.90 -8.72 -4.26
N CYS A 37 -4.81 -7.42 -4.60
CA CYS A 37 -4.81 -6.34 -3.62
C CYS A 37 -6.13 -6.30 -2.82
N LEU A 38 -7.27 -6.37 -3.50
CA LEU A 38 -8.59 -6.36 -2.87
C LEU A 38 -8.77 -7.57 -1.94
N GLU A 39 -8.38 -8.75 -2.39
CA GLU A 39 -8.49 -9.99 -1.60
C GLU A 39 -7.56 -9.96 -0.37
N ALA A 40 -6.33 -9.44 -0.52
CA ALA A 40 -5.40 -9.29 0.59
C ALA A 40 -5.90 -8.25 1.62
N LEU A 41 -6.48 -7.14 1.17
CA LEU A 41 -7.06 -6.12 2.04
C LEU A 41 -8.28 -6.66 2.79
N GLU A 42 -9.17 -7.37 2.11
CA GLU A 42 -10.36 -7.98 2.70
C GLU A 42 -9.98 -8.98 3.79
N LEU A 43 -8.99 -9.84 3.51
CA LEU A 43 -8.42 -10.75 4.52
C LEU A 43 -7.82 -10.00 5.70
N GLY A 44 -7.05 -8.94 5.45
CA GLY A 44 -6.42 -8.14 6.50
C GLY A 44 -7.44 -7.45 7.41
N TYR A 45 -8.53 -6.93 6.86
CA TYR A 45 -9.63 -6.36 7.66
C TYR A 45 -10.40 -7.42 8.45
N ASP A 46 -10.65 -8.58 7.85
CA ASP A 46 -11.28 -9.72 8.55
C ASP A 46 -10.43 -10.21 9.73
N ASP A 47 -9.11 -10.34 9.51
CA ASP A 47 -8.16 -10.70 10.58
C ASP A 47 -8.13 -9.65 11.70
N LEU A 48 -8.19 -8.36 11.34
CA LEU A 48 -8.22 -7.28 12.32
C LEU A 48 -9.50 -7.34 13.18
N LEU A 49 -10.65 -7.58 12.55
CA LEU A 49 -11.95 -7.71 13.26
C LEU A 49 -11.98 -8.93 14.20
N LYS A 50 -11.28 -10.01 13.85
CA LYS A 50 -11.18 -11.23 14.66
C LYS A 50 -10.10 -11.20 15.73
N GLY A 51 -9.29 -10.14 15.77
CA GLY A 51 -8.14 -10.04 16.68
C GLY A 51 -6.95 -10.91 16.26
N ASP A 52 -6.92 -11.37 15.01
CA ASP A 52 -5.81 -12.13 14.42
C ASP A 52 -4.77 -11.22 13.77
N ALA A 53 -5.05 -9.94 13.68
CA ALA A 53 -4.11 -8.91 13.23
C ALA A 53 -4.05 -7.75 14.22
N VAL A 54 -2.89 -7.09 14.24
CA VAL A 54 -2.64 -5.89 15.03
C VAL A 54 -1.94 -4.84 14.16
N TYR A 55 -2.15 -3.58 14.49
CA TYR A 55 -1.44 -2.49 13.83
C TYR A 55 -1.08 -1.38 14.81
N ARG A 56 -0.10 -0.57 14.44
CA ARG A 56 0.21 0.68 15.13
C ARG A 56 -0.15 1.86 14.23
N PRO A 57 -0.81 2.91 14.78
CA PRO A 57 -1.01 4.16 14.07
C PRO A 57 0.31 4.74 13.58
N ARG A 58 0.23 5.54 12.52
CA ARG A 58 1.38 6.23 11.95
C ARG A 58 2.10 7.08 13.00
N VAL A 59 3.42 6.98 13.01
CA VAL A 59 4.30 7.85 13.80
C VAL A 59 5.19 8.61 12.84
N ASP A 60 5.22 9.94 12.99
CA ASP A 60 6.04 10.82 12.18
C ASP A 60 7.12 11.50 13.02
N VAL A 61 8.32 11.62 12.45
CA VAL A 61 9.43 12.43 12.95
C VAL A 61 9.64 13.58 11.96
N TRP A 62 9.82 14.79 12.46
CA TRP A 62 9.93 16.01 11.69
C TRP A 62 11.24 16.72 11.98
N MET A 63 11.87 17.27 10.93
CA MET A 63 13.09 18.06 11.04
C MET A 63 13.06 19.19 10.01
N PRO A 64 13.43 20.43 10.34
CA PRO A 64 13.60 21.49 9.35
C PRO A 64 14.51 21.05 8.21
N CYS A 65 14.16 21.42 6.99
CA CYS A 65 14.93 21.05 5.80
C CYS A 65 15.82 22.21 5.37
N GLU A 66 17.15 22.03 5.42
CA GLU A 66 18.11 23.07 5.04
C GLU A 66 18.00 23.49 3.57
N GLN A 67 17.72 22.53 2.68
CA GLN A 67 17.57 22.77 1.25
C GLN A 67 16.24 23.47 0.90
N ARG A 68 15.33 23.54 1.85
CA ARG A 68 14.03 24.17 1.70
C ARG A 68 13.63 24.85 3.00
N PRO A 69 13.99 26.12 3.18
CA PRO A 69 13.78 26.86 4.45
C PRO A 69 12.31 26.96 4.88
N ASP A 70 11.37 26.86 3.94
CA ASP A 70 9.92 26.83 4.15
C ASP A 70 9.35 25.42 4.36
N GLY A 71 10.21 24.39 4.46
CA GLY A 71 9.82 23.00 4.51
C GLY A 71 10.41 22.20 5.66
N TYR A 72 9.88 21.01 5.82
CA TYR A 72 10.32 20.03 6.78
C TYR A 72 10.59 18.70 6.10
N TRP A 73 11.67 18.06 6.46
CA TRP A 73 11.83 16.64 6.23
C TRP A 73 10.96 15.88 7.23
N ARG A 74 10.22 14.90 6.70
CA ARG A 74 9.33 14.05 7.47
C ARG A 74 9.66 12.58 7.22
N TRP A 75 9.91 11.85 8.28
CA TRP A 75 9.98 10.40 8.26
C TRP A 75 8.75 9.82 8.95
N GLY A 76 8.04 8.91 8.29
CA GLY A 76 6.86 8.29 8.86
C GLY A 76 6.89 6.77 8.74
N THR A 77 6.43 6.08 9.79
CA THR A 77 6.29 4.62 9.80
C THR A 77 4.86 4.21 10.10
N MET A 78 4.45 3.08 9.53
CA MET A 78 3.19 2.40 9.81
C MET A 78 3.46 0.91 9.84
N GLU A 79 3.00 0.22 10.89
CA GLU A 79 3.29 -1.19 11.11
C GLU A 79 2.04 -2.00 11.35
N GLY A 80 2.12 -3.27 10.99
CA GLY A 80 1.09 -4.25 11.31
C GLY A 80 1.59 -5.68 11.20
N ALA A 81 0.93 -6.58 11.91
CA ALA A 81 1.18 -8.01 11.84
C ALA A 81 -0.13 -8.78 11.70
N SER A 82 -0.13 -9.84 10.91
CA SER A 82 -1.22 -10.80 10.84
C SER A 82 -0.73 -12.18 11.21
N ARG A 83 -1.40 -12.78 12.19
CA ARG A 83 -1.09 -14.14 12.65
C ARG A 83 -1.35 -15.18 11.59
N LYS A 84 -2.43 -15.04 10.82
CA LYS A 84 -2.79 -15.97 9.76
C LYS A 84 -1.82 -15.93 8.59
N ILE A 85 -1.45 -14.72 8.17
CA ILE A 85 -0.46 -14.52 7.11
C ILE A 85 0.94 -14.91 7.62
N GLY A 86 1.21 -14.75 8.91
CA GLY A 86 2.48 -15.11 9.53
C GLY A 86 3.58 -14.07 9.34
N VAL A 87 3.20 -12.81 9.04
CA VAL A 87 4.15 -11.73 8.78
C VAL A 87 3.87 -10.49 9.63
N PHE A 88 4.94 -9.76 9.92
CA PHE A 88 4.95 -8.36 10.31
C PHE A 88 5.45 -7.54 9.14
N ALA A 89 4.80 -6.43 8.85
CA ALA A 89 5.23 -5.49 7.84
C ALA A 89 5.36 -4.08 8.43
N ILE A 90 6.45 -3.39 8.07
CA ILE A 90 6.66 -1.98 8.38
C ILE A 90 6.83 -1.20 7.08
N ARG A 91 5.95 -0.24 6.86
CA ARG A 91 6.09 0.73 5.79
C ARG A 91 6.82 1.95 6.32
N MET A 92 7.91 2.32 5.64
CA MET A 92 8.70 3.50 5.92
C MET A 92 8.57 4.49 4.77
N LYS A 93 8.38 5.76 5.11
CA LYS A 93 8.18 6.83 4.15
C LYS A 93 9.04 8.03 4.52
N SER A 94 9.71 8.63 3.53
CA SER A 94 10.51 9.83 3.69
C SER A 94 10.10 10.86 2.64
N ASP A 95 9.67 12.03 3.08
CA ASP A 95 9.29 13.16 2.21
C ASP A 95 9.91 14.45 2.69
N VAL A 96 10.01 15.43 1.79
CA VAL A 96 10.10 16.84 2.15
C VAL A 96 8.73 17.46 1.90
N VAL A 97 8.16 18.12 2.90
CA VAL A 97 6.84 18.75 2.85
C VAL A 97 6.97 20.24 3.12
N HIS A 98 6.14 21.05 2.47
CA HIS A 98 6.05 22.49 2.68
C HIS A 98 4.63 22.98 2.42
N TRP A 99 4.34 24.21 2.83
CA TRP A 99 3.03 24.85 2.69
C TRP A 99 3.18 26.19 1.96
N PRO A 100 3.30 26.20 0.60
CA PRO A 100 3.62 27.41 -0.16
C PRO A 100 2.58 28.52 0.00
N ASN A 101 1.33 28.18 0.28
CA ASN A 101 0.22 29.12 0.47
C ASN A 101 -0.35 29.09 1.91
N GLY A 102 0.36 28.49 2.86
CA GLY A 102 -0.07 28.39 4.24
C GLY A 102 -1.08 27.26 4.53
N ASP A 103 -1.94 26.93 3.60
CA ASP A 103 -3.06 26.00 3.82
C ASP A 103 -2.90 24.63 3.15
N THR A 104 -2.13 24.55 2.07
CA THR A 104 -2.00 23.33 1.28
C THR A 104 -0.63 22.70 1.42
N GLU A 105 -0.59 21.46 1.93
CA GLU A 105 0.64 20.67 2.01
C GLU A 105 1.05 20.21 0.61
N GLU A 106 2.24 20.59 0.17
CA GLU A 106 2.92 20.03 -0.98
C GLU A 106 4.03 19.09 -0.54
N LYS A 107 4.23 18.02 -1.31
CA LYS A 107 5.23 17.00 -1.03
C LYS A 107 6.23 16.93 -2.16
N TYR A 108 7.48 16.90 -1.78
CA TYR A 108 8.57 16.64 -2.69
C TYR A 108 9.17 15.27 -2.39
N CYS A 109 9.32 14.45 -3.40
CA CYS A 109 10.22 13.31 -3.41
C CYS A 109 10.99 13.31 -4.74
N MET A 110 12.23 12.82 -4.72
CA MET A 110 13.14 12.91 -5.85
C MET A 110 12.57 12.26 -7.14
N GLN A 111 11.84 11.15 -6.99
CA GLN A 111 11.18 10.44 -8.08
C GLN A 111 9.77 10.03 -7.64
N PRO A 112 8.77 10.92 -7.82
CA PRO A 112 7.39 10.61 -7.50
C PRO A 112 6.91 9.33 -8.18
N GLY A 113 6.21 8.47 -7.42
CA GLY A 113 5.76 7.15 -7.90
C GLY A 113 6.83 6.05 -7.87
N THR A 114 8.12 6.40 -7.75
CA THR A 114 9.22 5.43 -7.66
C THR A 114 9.77 5.32 -6.24
N TRP A 115 10.08 6.45 -5.61
CA TRP A 115 10.66 6.51 -4.27
C TRP A 115 9.69 7.16 -3.27
N CYS A 116 8.51 6.54 -3.08
CA CYS A 116 7.54 7.02 -2.09
C CYS A 116 7.79 6.43 -0.70
N GLY A 117 8.56 5.37 -0.60
CA GLY A 117 8.88 4.65 0.62
C GLY A 117 9.29 3.21 0.36
N LEU A 118 9.52 2.48 1.42
CA LEU A 118 9.86 1.07 1.42
C LEU A 118 8.93 0.32 2.38
N VAL A 119 8.64 -0.93 2.05
CA VAL A 119 7.98 -1.88 2.95
C VAL A 119 8.97 -2.98 3.30
N MET A 120 9.28 -3.14 4.58
CA MET A 120 10.04 -4.29 5.07
C MET A 120 9.07 -5.33 5.62
N VAL A 121 9.33 -6.59 5.31
CA VAL A 121 8.49 -7.73 5.73
C VAL A 121 9.34 -8.71 6.53
N PHE A 122 8.80 -9.14 7.67
CA PHE A 122 9.45 -10.09 8.57
C PHE A 122 8.51 -11.25 8.87
N SER A 123 9.06 -12.43 9.08
CA SER A 123 8.34 -13.58 9.63
C SER A 123 8.06 -13.35 11.11
N ILE A 124 6.81 -13.48 11.55
CA ILE A 124 6.49 -13.47 12.99
C ILE A 124 6.72 -14.84 13.66
N ARG A 125 7.13 -15.85 12.89
CA ARG A 125 7.43 -17.20 13.42
C ARG A 125 8.83 -17.30 14.01
N ASN A 126 9.80 -16.60 13.41
CA ASN A 126 11.22 -16.69 13.79
C ASN A 126 11.96 -15.34 13.73
N GLY A 127 11.26 -14.23 13.39
CA GLY A 127 11.87 -12.90 13.29
C GLY A 127 12.72 -12.65 12.04
N GLU A 128 12.75 -13.59 11.11
CA GLU A 128 13.59 -13.51 9.90
C GLU A 128 13.11 -12.39 8.97
N PRO A 129 14.02 -11.51 8.42
CA PRO A 129 13.68 -10.58 7.38
C PRO A 129 13.39 -11.32 6.06
N LEU A 130 12.22 -11.08 5.48
CA LEU A 130 11.75 -11.78 4.29
C LEU A 130 11.97 -10.98 3.01
N ALA A 131 11.62 -9.69 3.04
CA ALA A 131 11.70 -8.84 1.87
C ALA A 131 11.81 -7.35 2.21
N ILE A 132 12.38 -6.59 1.25
CA ILE A 132 12.24 -5.15 1.14
C ILE A 132 11.56 -4.88 -0.20
N ILE A 133 10.43 -4.14 -0.17
CA ILE A 133 9.60 -3.89 -1.34
C ILE A 133 9.54 -2.38 -1.56
N ASN A 134 9.72 -1.94 -2.81
CA ASN A 134 9.49 -0.55 -3.19
C ASN A 134 7.99 -0.22 -3.12
N ASP A 135 7.65 0.88 -2.44
CA ASP A 135 6.28 1.26 -2.12
C ASP A 135 5.58 2.10 -3.20
N GLY A 136 6.25 2.48 -4.30
CA GLY A 136 5.70 3.40 -5.29
C GLY A 136 4.36 2.95 -5.87
N LEU A 137 4.32 1.78 -6.52
CA LEU A 137 3.10 1.20 -7.07
C LEU A 137 2.21 0.61 -5.97
N LEU A 138 2.80 -0.13 -5.04
CA LEU A 138 2.07 -0.84 -4.00
C LEU A 138 1.17 0.08 -3.16
N GLN A 139 1.63 1.30 -2.84
CA GLN A 139 0.81 2.26 -2.10
C GLN A 139 -0.39 2.74 -2.93
N HIS A 140 -0.24 2.96 -4.24
CA HIS A 140 -1.35 3.35 -5.12
C HIS A 140 -2.40 2.25 -5.16
N MET A 141 -1.98 1.01 -5.36
CA MET A 141 -2.87 -0.15 -5.38
C MET A 141 -3.60 -0.32 -4.05
N ARG A 142 -2.88 -0.26 -2.93
CA ARG A 142 -3.47 -0.38 -1.59
C ARG A 142 -4.52 0.70 -1.32
N VAL A 143 -4.26 1.97 -1.68
CA VAL A 143 -5.21 3.06 -1.46
C VAL A 143 -6.43 2.92 -2.37
N GLY A 144 -6.21 2.60 -3.66
CA GLY A 144 -7.29 2.30 -4.61
C GLY A 144 -8.13 1.10 -4.15
N GLY A 145 -7.48 0.03 -3.71
CA GLY A 145 -8.13 -1.17 -3.19
C GLY A 145 -9.00 -0.90 -1.96
N CYS A 146 -8.53 -0.08 -1.02
CA CYS A 146 -9.35 0.35 0.13
C CYS A 146 -10.62 1.10 -0.33
N ALA A 147 -10.52 1.97 -1.33
CA ALA A 147 -11.67 2.65 -1.89
C ALA A 147 -12.63 1.67 -2.61
N GLY A 148 -12.08 0.70 -3.34
CA GLY A 148 -12.84 -0.38 -3.96
C GLY A 148 -13.63 -1.20 -2.94
N LEU A 149 -13.00 -1.62 -1.83
CA LEU A 149 -13.71 -2.31 -0.75
C LEU A 149 -14.76 -1.43 -0.07
N GLY A 150 -14.44 -0.17 0.21
CA GLY A 150 -15.41 0.78 0.73
C GLY A 150 -16.64 0.89 -0.17
N ALA A 151 -16.40 0.97 -1.46
CA ALA A 151 -17.44 1.00 -2.44
C ALA A 151 -18.24 -0.34 -2.49
N LYS A 152 -17.57 -1.49 -2.51
CA LYS A 152 -18.18 -2.84 -2.50
C LYS A 152 -19.21 -3.02 -1.37
N TYR A 153 -18.90 -2.50 -0.18
CA TYR A 153 -19.72 -2.72 1.00
C TYR A 153 -20.70 -1.59 1.32
N LEU A 154 -20.42 -0.36 0.89
CA LEU A 154 -21.15 0.83 1.34
C LEU A 154 -21.95 1.52 0.23
N ALA A 155 -21.62 1.32 -1.04
CA ALA A 155 -22.38 1.97 -2.11
C ALA A 155 -23.64 1.19 -2.48
N ARG A 156 -24.58 1.88 -3.15
CA ARG A 156 -25.81 1.26 -3.63
C ARG A 156 -25.49 0.19 -4.66
N GLN A 157 -26.17 -0.94 -4.60
CA GLN A 157 -25.91 -2.10 -5.45
C GLN A 157 -26.23 -1.84 -6.95
N ASP A 158 -27.08 -0.88 -7.24
CA ASP A 158 -27.46 -0.45 -8.59
C ASP A 158 -26.53 0.63 -9.17
N SER A 159 -25.43 0.99 -8.48
CA SER A 159 -24.50 2.02 -8.95
C SER A 159 -23.74 1.53 -10.19
N ALA A 160 -23.82 2.31 -11.27
CA ALA A 160 -23.17 1.98 -12.54
C ALA A 160 -22.33 3.16 -13.09
N VAL A 161 -22.34 4.30 -12.40
CA VAL A 161 -21.64 5.52 -12.77
C VAL A 161 -20.75 5.97 -11.62
N VAL A 162 -19.48 6.22 -11.90
CA VAL A 162 -18.53 6.78 -10.95
C VAL A 162 -18.08 8.17 -11.39
N GLY A 163 -18.00 9.11 -10.44
CA GLY A 163 -17.38 10.42 -10.63
C GLY A 163 -16.04 10.46 -9.92
N ILE A 164 -15.01 10.92 -10.61
CA ILE A 164 -13.64 11.04 -10.07
C ILE A 164 -13.20 12.51 -10.26
N PHE A 165 -12.76 13.13 -9.17
CA PHE A 165 -12.14 14.46 -9.24
C PHE A 165 -10.62 14.30 -9.31
N GLY A 166 -10.04 14.70 -10.46
CA GLY A 166 -8.62 14.56 -10.78
C GLY A 166 -8.31 13.31 -11.60
N SER A 167 -7.17 13.34 -12.31
CA SER A 167 -6.74 12.31 -13.27
C SER A 167 -5.32 11.80 -13.01
N GLY A 168 -4.78 12.00 -11.81
CA GLY A 168 -3.44 11.54 -11.42
C GLY A 168 -3.36 10.02 -11.20
N GLY A 169 -2.18 9.54 -10.78
CA GLY A 169 -1.92 8.11 -10.53
C GLY A 169 -2.90 7.45 -9.57
N MET A 170 -3.35 8.19 -8.54
CA MET A 170 -4.35 7.69 -7.59
C MET A 170 -5.71 7.45 -8.25
N ALA A 171 -6.13 8.32 -9.20
CA ALA A 171 -7.40 8.14 -9.91
C ALA A 171 -7.42 6.85 -10.72
N ARG A 172 -6.28 6.44 -11.28
CA ARG A 172 -6.15 5.17 -12.01
C ARG A 172 -6.36 3.97 -11.09
N SER A 173 -5.67 3.91 -9.96
CA SER A 173 -5.82 2.80 -9.01
C SER A 173 -7.21 2.73 -8.39
N TYR A 174 -7.88 3.87 -8.17
CA TYR A 174 -9.29 3.87 -7.76
C TYR A 174 -10.19 3.27 -8.83
N LEU A 175 -10.00 3.68 -10.08
CA LEU A 175 -10.80 3.20 -11.20
C LEU A 175 -10.61 1.69 -11.40
N GLU A 176 -9.37 1.20 -11.35
CA GLU A 176 -9.07 -0.24 -11.41
C GLU A 176 -9.81 -1.00 -10.30
N ALA A 177 -9.73 -0.51 -9.05
CA ALA A 177 -10.41 -1.14 -7.93
C ALA A 177 -11.93 -1.13 -8.07
N PHE A 178 -12.52 -0.03 -8.55
CA PHE A 178 -13.97 0.02 -8.82
C PHE A 178 -14.38 -0.93 -9.94
N TYR A 179 -13.54 -1.11 -10.96
CA TYR A 179 -13.79 -2.03 -12.06
C TYR A 179 -13.81 -3.50 -11.61
N GLU A 180 -12.97 -3.85 -10.64
CA GLU A 180 -12.94 -5.20 -10.04
C GLU A 180 -14.19 -5.51 -9.20
N VAL A 181 -14.79 -4.49 -8.56
CA VAL A 181 -15.91 -4.71 -7.65
C VAL A 181 -17.28 -4.45 -8.29
N TRP A 182 -17.34 -3.75 -9.45
CA TRP A 182 -18.57 -3.41 -10.13
C TRP A 182 -18.51 -3.45 -11.66
N LYS A 183 -19.69 -3.66 -12.25
CA LYS A 183 -19.90 -3.46 -13.70
C LYS A 183 -20.15 -1.98 -14.00
N LEU A 184 -19.09 -1.19 -14.02
CA LEU A 184 -19.20 0.23 -14.37
C LEU A 184 -19.63 0.42 -15.81
N GLN A 185 -20.60 1.33 -16.03
CA GLN A 185 -21.07 1.73 -17.36
C GLN A 185 -20.49 3.07 -17.81
N ARG A 186 -20.17 3.94 -16.85
CA ARG A 186 -19.65 5.28 -17.14
C ARG A 186 -18.72 5.80 -16.05
N VAL A 187 -17.65 6.44 -16.49
CA VAL A 187 -16.76 7.24 -15.65
C VAL A 187 -16.90 8.70 -16.05
N LYS A 188 -17.01 9.58 -15.07
CA LYS A 188 -16.96 11.04 -15.24
C LYS A 188 -15.73 11.56 -14.51
N VAL A 189 -14.87 12.30 -15.19
CA VAL A 189 -13.66 12.93 -14.65
C VAL A 189 -13.82 14.43 -14.66
#